data_934b8a007dd18f6207212b740fc27e93
#
_entry.id   934b8a007dd18f6207212b740fc27e93
#
_cell.length_a   1.000
_cell.length_b   1.000
_cell.length_c   1.000
_cell.angle_alpha   90.00
_cell.angle_beta   90.00
_cell.angle_gamma   90.00
#
_symmetry.space_group_name_H-M   'P 1'
#
loop_
_entity.id
_entity.type
_entity.pdbx_description
1 polymer ?
#
loop_
_entity_poly.entity_id
_entity_poly.type
_entity_poly.pdbx_seq_one_letter_code
_entity_poly.pdbx_strand_id
1 'polypeptide(L)'
;MKKHSVILLVILLAASSFFFSCNDTMNQHTGDFTFDSLQVNQTAHLFGDTAKPACNININFTYITKSSDEQMKDSVNKYFLSMCFGDKYMTIAPENVPDKYAETYIENYRKDLEPMYKQESVEDSANIGAWYSYYKGLEGHVQLYNGNLLVYRIDYNEYTGGAHGVYMTSYLNLRLDTLTPIRLDDLFVPNYKDALTDLLWNQ
;
A
#
# COMPACT_ATOMS: atom_id res chain seq x y z
N MET A 1 22.43 43.47 -59.18
CA MET A 1 22.86 42.21 -58.62
C MET A 1 23.01 42.19 -57.11
N LYS A 2 22.99 43.33 -56.35
CA LYS A 2 23.15 43.31 -54.86
C LYS A 2 21.87 43.16 -54.05
N LYS A 3 20.68 43.41 -54.60
CA LYS A 3 19.40 43.32 -53.86
C LYS A 3 18.86 41.90 -53.72
N HIS A 4 19.16 41.01 -54.66
CA HIS A 4 18.68 39.61 -54.56
C HIS A 4 19.49 38.77 -53.58
N SER A 5 20.77 39.08 -53.34
CA SER A 5 21.60 38.39 -52.37
C SER A 5 21.17 38.63 -50.89
N VAL A 6 20.69 39.85 -50.59
CA VAL A 6 20.24 40.21 -49.23
C VAL A 6 18.89 39.51 -48.90
N ILE A 7 17.99 39.41 -49.88
CA ILE A 7 16.71 38.72 -49.70
C ILE A 7 16.92 37.22 -49.50
N LEU A 8 17.88 36.60 -50.20
CA LEU A 8 18.19 35.19 -50.04
C LEU A 8 18.81 34.89 -48.67
N LEU A 9 19.60 35.81 -48.13
CA LEU A 9 20.23 35.67 -46.80
C LEU A 9 19.19 35.80 -45.67
N VAL A 10 18.20 36.69 -45.83
CA VAL A 10 17.12 36.87 -44.84
C VAL A 10 16.17 35.68 -44.82
N ILE A 11 15.90 35.05 -45.97
CA ILE A 11 15.07 33.84 -46.05
C ILE A 11 15.80 32.63 -45.44
N LEU A 12 17.12 32.52 -45.59
CA LEU A 12 17.91 31.46 -44.94
C LEU A 12 17.97 31.62 -43.41
N LEU A 13 17.98 32.86 -42.88
CA LEU A 13 17.94 33.10 -41.45
C LEU A 13 16.53 32.86 -40.83
N ALA A 14 15.47 33.07 -41.60
CA ALA A 14 14.09 32.80 -41.15
C ALA A 14 13.74 31.29 -41.13
N ALA A 15 14.42 30.47 -41.95
CA ALA A 15 14.22 29.03 -41.99
C ALA A 15 14.94 28.27 -40.88
N SER A 16 15.90 28.89 -40.18
CA SER A 16 16.64 28.24 -39.08
C SER A 16 15.95 28.33 -37.69
N SER A 17 14.85 29.06 -37.59
CA SER A 17 14.14 29.25 -36.31
C SER A 17 12.99 28.26 -36.07
N PHE A 18 12.77 27.28 -36.95
CA PHE A 18 11.68 26.28 -36.76
C PHE A 18 12.12 24.90 -36.27
N PHE A 19 13.38 24.72 -35.88
CA PHE A 19 13.87 23.46 -35.32
C PHE A 19 14.17 23.54 -33.82
N PHE A 20 13.47 24.39 -33.05
CA PHE A 20 13.26 24.10 -31.62
C PHE A 20 12.05 23.20 -31.53
N SER A 21 12.21 21.97 -31.99
CA SER A 21 11.42 20.85 -31.43
C SER A 21 11.75 20.82 -29.95
N CYS A 22 10.79 21.20 -29.14
CA CYS A 22 10.76 20.76 -27.75
C CYS A 22 10.85 19.24 -27.79
N ASN A 23 12.04 18.72 -27.62
CA ASN A 23 12.22 17.41 -27.09
C ASN A 23 11.79 17.53 -25.61
N ASP A 24 10.48 17.53 -25.35
CA ASP A 24 9.98 16.98 -24.12
C ASP A 24 10.38 15.49 -24.17
N THR A 25 11.63 15.21 -23.83
CA THR A 25 11.95 13.95 -23.21
C THR A 25 11.08 13.93 -21.96
N MET A 26 9.85 13.43 -22.08
CA MET A 26 9.22 12.77 -20.94
C MET A 26 10.32 11.84 -20.42
N ASN A 27 10.93 12.22 -19.31
CA ASN A 27 11.65 11.29 -18.49
C ASN A 27 10.59 10.24 -18.14
N GLN A 28 10.53 9.18 -18.94
CA GLN A 28 9.88 7.95 -18.50
C GLN A 28 10.72 7.49 -17.32
N HIS A 29 10.29 7.87 -16.12
CA HIS A 29 10.74 7.24 -14.91
C HIS A 29 10.26 5.79 -14.97
N THR A 30 10.99 4.96 -15.72
CA THR A 30 10.85 3.51 -15.64
C THR A 30 11.55 3.14 -14.34
N GLY A 31 10.77 3.00 -13.27
CA GLY A 31 11.31 2.58 -11.99
C GLY A 31 12.06 1.25 -12.14
N ASP A 32 13.27 1.20 -11.68
CA ASP A 32 14.11 0.01 -11.57
C ASP A 32 14.04 -0.53 -10.13
N PHE A 33 12.83 -0.83 -9.66
CA PHE A 33 12.61 -1.23 -8.29
C PHE A 33 13.14 -2.63 -7.99
N THR A 34 13.88 -2.72 -6.89
CA THR A 34 14.20 -3.99 -6.25
C THR A 34 13.34 -4.12 -4.99
N PHE A 35 12.64 -5.23 -4.87
CA PHE A 35 11.75 -5.52 -3.75
C PHE A 35 12.40 -6.51 -2.79
N ASP A 36 12.01 -6.43 -1.51
CA ASP A 36 12.29 -7.42 -0.48
C ASP A 36 11.07 -7.57 0.42
N SER A 37 10.99 -8.64 1.20
CA SER A 37 9.86 -8.94 2.07
C SER A 37 10.31 -9.19 3.49
N LEU A 38 9.57 -8.62 4.43
CA LEU A 38 9.74 -8.81 5.87
C LEU A 38 8.63 -9.69 6.42
N GLN A 39 8.98 -10.59 7.31
CA GLN A 39 8.03 -11.45 8.00
C GLN A 39 8.11 -11.23 9.50
N VAL A 40 6.96 -10.97 10.11
CA VAL A 40 6.80 -10.87 11.56
C VAL A 40 5.75 -11.88 12.00
N ASN A 41 6.15 -12.77 12.90
CA ASN A 41 5.27 -13.76 13.51
C ASN A 41 5.43 -13.65 15.02
N GLN A 42 4.40 -13.14 15.69
CA GLN A 42 4.42 -12.96 17.14
C GLN A 42 3.19 -13.58 17.80
N THR A 43 3.39 -14.16 18.96
CA THR A 43 2.33 -14.67 19.83
C THR A 43 2.51 -14.05 21.19
N ALA A 44 1.46 -13.46 21.73
CA ALA A 44 1.48 -12.87 23.05
C ALA A 44 0.27 -13.31 23.88
N HIS A 45 0.51 -13.89 25.03
CA HIS A 45 -0.53 -14.31 25.98
C HIS A 45 -0.87 -13.17 26.95
N LEU A 46 -2.13 -13.16 27.40
CA LEU A 46 -2.55 -12.27 28.51
C LEU A 46 -1.70 -12.56 29.75
N PHE A 47 -1.29 -11.51 30.43
CA PHE A 47 -0.43 -11.57 31.65
C PHE A 47 0.93 -12.26 31.42
N GLY A 48 1.30 -12.57 30.15
CA GLY A 48 2.48 -13.38 29.84
C GLY A 48 2.36 -14.86 30.24
N ASP A 49 1.18 -15.33 30.57
CA ASP A 49 0.89 -16.71 31.01
C ASP A 49 0.40 -17.56 29.84
N THR A 50 1.20 -18.55 29.41
CA THR A 50 0.89 -19.44 28.28
C THR A 50 -0.38 -20.27 28.45
N ALA A 51 -0.93 -20.37 29.64
CA ALA A 51 -2.22 -21.01 29.90
C ALA A 51 -3.42 -20.09 29.63
N LYS A 52 -3.16 -18.81 29.29
CA LYS A 52 -4.18 -17.79 28.99
C LYS A 52 -4.36 -17.58 27.52
N PRO A 53 -5.50 -16.97 27.09
CA PRO A 53 -5.74 -16.61 25.69
C PRO A 53 -4.59 -15.81 25.09
N ALA A 54 -4.41 -15.96 23.79
CA ALA A 54 -3.31 -15.33 23.07
C ALA A 54 -3.78 -14.43 21.92
N CYS A 55 -2.98 -13.45 21.61
CA CYS A 55 -2.98 -12.71 20.35
C CYS A 55 -1.90 -13.29 19.45
N ASN A 56 -2.29 -13.70 18.24
CA ASN A 56 -1.37 -14.14 17.20
C ASN A 56 -1.36 -13.09 16.08
N ILE A 57 -0.18 -12.62 15.70
CA ILE A 57 -0.01 -11.67 14.62
C ILE A 57 0.98 -12.21 13.59
N ASN A 58 0.56 -12.23 12.33
CA ASN A 58 1.36 -12.66 11.19
C ASN A 58 1.37 -11.55 10.15
N ILE A 59 2.54 -11.01 9.83
CA ILE A 59 2.72 -9.97 8.83
C ILE A 59 3.72 -10.47 7.80
N ASN A 60 3.38 -10.32 6.53
CA ASN A 60 4.30 -10.43 5.40
C ASN A 60 4.21 -9.14 4.60
N PHE A 61 5.27 -8.34 4.59
CA PHE A 61 5.27 -7.00 4.01
C PHE A 61 6.38 -6.87 2.99
N THR A 62 5.99 -6.71 1.71
CA THR A 62 6.91 -6.43 0.61
C THR A 62 7.05 -4.93 0.41
N TYR A 63 8.29 -4.45 0.28
CA TYR A 63 8.62 -3.04 0.06
C TYR A 63 9.78 -2.87 -0.92
N ILE A 64 10.00 -1.64 -1.40
CA ILE A 64 11.09 -1.33 -2.33
C ILE A 64 12.34 -1.01 -1.52
N THR A 65 13.41 -1.77 -1.75
CA THR A 65 14.71 -1.59 -1.09
C THR A 65 15.67 -0.73 -1.90
N LYS A 66 15.61 -0.79 -3.25
CA LYS A 66 16.50 -0.05 -4.14
C LYS A 66 15.74 0.50 -5.35
N SER A 67 16.19 1.68 -5.79
CA SER A 67 15.82 2.31 -7.06
C SER A 67 16.91 3.28 -7.48
N SER A 68 17.04 3.58 -8.75
CA SER A 68 17.85 4.71 -9.24
C SER A 68 17.22 6.07 -8.89
N ASP A 69 15.91 6.10 -8.64
CA ASP A 69 15.16 7.25 -8.12
C ASP A 69 14.72 7.01 -6.68
N GLU A 70 15.53 7.48 -5.73
CA GLU A 70 15.26 7.37 -4.28
C GLU A 70 13.97 8.08 -3.87
N GLN A 71 13.64 9.24 -4.47
CA GLN A 71 12.44 9.98 -4.14
C GLN A 71 11.17 9.21 -4.57
N MET A 72 11.23 8.58 -5.74
CA MET A 72 10.16 7.72 -6.23
C MET A 72 9.99 6.48 -5.35
N LYS A 73 11.09 5.81 -4.99
CA LYS A 73 11.10 4.68 -4.04
C LYS A 73 10.40 5.05 -2.73
N ASP A 74 10.80 6.17 -2.13
CA ASP A 74 10.24 6.61 -0.85
C ASP A 74 8.75 6.96 -0.97
N SER A 75 8.35 7.56 -2.08
CA SER A 75 6.95 7.91 -2.34
C SER A 75 6.08 6.68 -2.51
N VAL A 76 6.55 5.66 -3.23
CA VAL A 76 5.81 4.39 -3.41
C VAL A 76 5.75 3.61 -2.09
N ASN A 77 6.85 3.54 -1.34
CA ASN A 77 6.86 2.89 -0.02
C ASN A 77 5.88 3.55 0.95
N LYS A 78 5.68 4.87 0.91
CA LYS A 78 4.66 5.54 1.72
C LYS A 78 3.24 5.06 1.38
N TYR A 79 2.93 4.81 0.11
CA TYR A 79 1.65 4.20 -0.27
C TYR A 79 1.50 2.79 0.33
N PHE A 80 2.54 1.96 0.26
CA PHE A 80 2.50 0.62 0.84
C PHE A 80 2.29 0.67 2.35
N LEU A 81 3.03 1.55 3.04
CA LEU A 81 2.92 1.73 4.48
C LEU A 81 1.52 2.23 4.89
N SER A 82 1.00 3.24 4.19
CA SER A 82 -0.34 3.77 4.44
C SER A 82 -1.40 2.69 4.31
N MET A 83 -1.36 1.90 3.25
CA MET A 83 -2.36 0.88 2.98
C MET A 83 -2.26 -0.34 3.91
N CYS A 84 -1.04 -0.75 4.28
CA CYS A 84 -0.83 -1.91 5.16
C CYS A 84 -1.01 -1.58 6.64
N PHE A 85 -0.52 -0.41 7.08
CA PHE A 85 -0.38 -0.08 8.50
C PHE A 85 -1.08 1.20 8.93
N GLY A 86 -1.49 2.03 7.94
CA GLY A 86 -2.11 3.33 8.15
C GLY A 86 -1.13 4.49 8.13
N ASP A 87 -1.66 5.70 7.89
CA ASP A 87 -0.90 6.92 7.59
C ASP A 87 0.13 7.31 8.67
N LYS A 88 -0.13 6.98 9.94
CA LYS A 88 0.78 7.28 11.05
C LYS A 88 2.16 6.61 10.91
N TYR A 89 2.27 5.57 10.08
CA TYR A 89 3.51 4.83 9.85
C TYR A 89 4.31 5.33 8.64
N MET A 90 3.77 6.23 7.83
CA MET A 90 4.42 6.73 6.59
C MET A 90 5.75 7.48 6.81
N THR A 91 6.02 7.90 8.04
CA THR A 91 7.25 8.64 8.41
C THR A 91 8.33 7.74 9.01
N ILE A 92 8.06 6.46 9.16
CA ILE A 92 8.98 5.46 9.70
C ILE A 92 9.63 4.73 8.54
N ALA A 93 10.90 4.35 8.68
CA ALA A 93 11.59 3.54 7.69
C ALA A 93 10.86 2.20 7.49
N PRO A 94 10.55 1.79 6.24
CA PRO A 94 9.70 0.64 5.94
C PRO A 94 10.11 -0.64 6.67
N GLU A 95 11.41 -0.88 6.82
CA GLU A 95 11.99 -2.05 7.48
C GLU A 95 11.66 -2.15 8.98
N ASN A 96 11.31 -1.05 9.62
CA ASN A 96 11.02 -0.99 11.07
C ASN A 96 9.52 -1.02 11.37
N VAL A 97 8.66 -0.89 10.34
CA VAL A 97 7.22 -0.73 10.55
C VAL A 97 6.53 -2.02 10.98
N PRO A 98 6.79 -3.20 10.37
CA PRO A 98 6.09 -4.42 10.73
C PRO A 98 6.25 -4.79 12.21
N ASP A 99 7.47 -4.74 12.75
CA ASP A 99 7.70 -5.03 14.17
C ASP A 99 7.02 -4.02 15.08
N LYS A 100 7.19 -2.72 14.79
CA LYS A 100 6.55 -1.66 15.58
C LYS A 100 5.02 -1.74 15.55
N TYR A 101 4.45 -2.13 14.42
CA TYR A 101 3.01 -2.34 14.32
C TYR A 101 2.56 -3.53 15.17
N ALA A 102 3.28 -4.65 15.10
CA ALA A 102 2.99 -5.84 15.88
C ALA A 102 3.09 -5.57 17.40
N GLU A 103 4.15 -4.90 17.84
CA GLU A 103 4.32 -4.47 19.23
C GLU A 103 3.13 -3.62 19.71
N THR A 104 2.77 -2.58 18.93
CA THR A 104 1.64 -1.69 19.28
C THR A 104 0.31 -2.46 19.35
N TYR A 105 0.10 -3.41 18.42
CA TYR A 105 -1.11 -4.23 18.40
C TYR A 105 -1.21 -5.13 19.65
N ILE A 106 -0.11 -5.77 20.03
CA ILE A 106 -0.02 -6.62 21.22
C ILE A 106 -0.18 -5.81 22.52
N GLU A 107 0.42 -4.62 22.59
CA GLU A 107 0.25 -3.72 23.72
C GLU A 107 -1.23 -3.33 23.92
N ASN A 108 -1.92 -2.96 22.83
CA ASN A 108 -3.34 -2.64 22.87
C ASN A 108 -4.18 -3.87 23.28
N TYR A 109 -3.90 -5.05 22.70
CA TYR A 109 -4.55 -6.30 23.08
C TYR A 109 -4.50 -6.55 24.59
N ARG A 110 -3.31 -6.44 25.20
CA ARG A 110 -3.14 -6.64 26.64
C ARG A 110 -3.81 -5.56 27.47
N LYS A 111 -3.59 -4.31 27.09
CA LYS A 111 -4.16 -3.14 27.78
C LYS A 111 -5.68 -3.21 27.87
N ASP A 112 -6.32 -3.59 26.79
CA ASP A 112 -7.77 -3.59 26.68
C ASP A 112 -8.38 -4.85 27.33
N LEU A 113 -7.76 -6.03 27.17
CA LEU A 113 -8.36 -7.29 27.57
C LEU A 113 -7.94 -7.82 28.94
N GLU A 114 -6.75 -7.51 29.45
CA GLU A 114 -6.34 -8.00 30.76
C GLU A 114 -7.26 -7.56 31.93
N PRO A 115 -7.72 -6.29 31.98
CA PRO A 115 -8.69 -5.88 33.01
C PRO A 115 -10.02 -6.61 32.89
N MET A 116 -10.54 -6.76 31.66
CA MET A 116 -11.81 -7.44 31.40
C MET A 116 -11.73 -8.94 31.77
N TYR A 117 -10.65 -9.59 31.33
CA TYR A 117 -10.42 -11.00 31.65
C TYR A 117 -10.35 -11.28 33.16
N LYS A 118 -9.71 -10.39 33.93
CA LYS A 118 -9.68 -10.51 35.39
C LYS A 118 -11.07 -10.45 36.03
N GLN A 119 -11.91 -9.55 35.51
CA GLN A 119 -13.27 -9.39 36.05
C GLN A 119 -14.14 -10.60 35.71
N GLU A 120 -14.17 -11.04 34.46
CA GLU A 120 -15.01 -12.14 34.00
C GLU A 120 -14.55 -13.52 34.50
N SER A 121 -13.24 -13.74 34.65
CA SER A 121 -12.69 -15.02 35.14
C SER A 121 -13.08 -15.36 36.56
N VAL A 122 -13.58 -14.39 37.32
CA VAL A 122 -14.15 -14.60 38.66
C VAL A 122 -15.57 -15.13 38.58
N GLU A 123 -16.32 -14.80 37.54
CA GLU A 123 -17.75 -15.09 37.40
C GLU A 123 -18.04 -16.37 36.59
N ASP A 124 -17.28 -16.64 35.51
CA ASP A 124 -17.49 -17.84 34.66
C ASP A 124 -16.18 -18.33 34.01
N SER A 125 -15.58 -19.35 34.62
CA SER A 125 -14.27 -19.86 34.13
C SER A 125 -14.34 -20.80 32.93
N ALA A 126 -15.52 -21.22 32.47
CA ALA A 126 -15.64 -22.33 31.50
C ALA A 126 -15.63 -21.88 30.00
N ASN A 127 -16.01 -20.63 29.70
CA ASN A 127 -16.25 -20.18 28.30
C ASN A 127 -15.42 -18.98 27.82
N ILE A 128 -14.48 -18.50 28.64
CA ILE A 128 -13.80 -17.21 28.42
C ILE A 128 -12.76 -17.26 27.30
N GLY A 129 -12.24 -18.43 26.93
CA GLY A 129 -11.06 -18.53 26.08
C GLY A 129 -11.18 -17.92 24.65
N ALA A 130 -12.28 -18.18 23.95
CA ALA A 130 -12.43 -17.80 22.53
C ALA A 130 -12.59 -16.28 22.32
N TRP A 131 -13.32 -15.59 23.22
CA TRP A 131 -13.56 -14.15 23.15
C TRP A 131 -12.29 -13.30 23.35
N TYR A 132 -11.31 -13.86 24.04
CA TYR A 132 -10.06 -13.20 24.37
C TYR A 132 -8.88 -13.64 23.48
N SER A 133 -9.12 -14.56 22.55
CA SER A 133 -8.10 -15.00 21.59
C SER A 133 -8.20 -14.15 20.31
N TYR A 134 -7.15 -13.37 20.02
CA TYR A 134 -7.09 -12.50 18.85
C TYR A 134 -6.18 -13.09 17.79
N TYR A 135 -6.52 -12.83 16.55
CA TYR A 135 -5.67 -13.13 15.39
C TYR A 135 -5.63 -11.96 14.44
N LYS A 136 -4.45 -11.66 13.93
CA LYS A 136 -4.20 -10.64 12.91
C LYS A 136 -3.27 -11.19 11.83
N GLY A 137 -3.75 -11.22 10.58
CA GLY A 137 -2.94 -11.51 9.41
C GLY A 137 -2.92 -10.32 8.47
N LEU A 138 -1.75 -9.99 7.96
CA LEU A 138 -1.56 -8.95 6.95
C LEU A 138 -0.51 -9.44 5.95
N GLU A 139 -0.88 -9.49 4.68
CA GLU A 139 0.02 -9.82 3.59
C GLU A 139 -0.04 -8.72 2.53
N GLY A 140 1.08 -8.01 2.34
CA GLY A 140 1.25 -7.00 1.31
C GLY A 140 2.31 -7.43 0.32
N HIS A 141 1.95 -7.56 -0.98
CA HIS A 141 2.88 -7.97 -2.01
C HIS A 141 2.64 -7.31 -3.36
N VAL A 142 3.69 -7.22 -4.17
CA VAL A 142 3.61 -6.72 -5.54
C VAL A 142 3.04 -7.80 -6.43
N GLN A 143 1.88 -7.56 -7.02
CA GLN A 143 1.23 -8.47 -7.95
C GLN A 143 1.64 -8.22 -9.40
N LEU A 144 1.88 -6.97 -9.76
CA LEU A 144 2.35 -6.57 -11.07
C LEU A 144 3.29 -5.38 -10.97
N TYR A 145 4.37 -5.44 -11.73
CA TYR A 145 5.27 -4.32 -11.94
C TYR A 145 5.87 -4.40 -13.34
N ASN A 146 5.71 -3.33 -14.13
CA ASN A 146 6.22 -3.27 -15.51
C ASN A 146 6.93 -1.95 -15.86
N GLY A 147 7.35 -1.19 -14.84
CA GLY A 147 8.01 0.10 -15.00
C GLY A 147 7.07 1.29 -15.11
N ASN A 148 5.83 1.14 -15.61
CA ASN A 148 4.84 2.21 -15.72
C ASN A 148 3.66 2.03 -14.77
N LEU A 149 3.32 0.80 -14.48
CA LEU A 149 2.22 0.40 -13.62
C LEU A 149 2.74 -0.51 -12.52
N LEU A 150 2.34 -0.22 -11.30
CA LEU A 150 2.55 -1.07 -10.14
C LEU A 150 1.18 -1.43 -9.55
N VAL A 151 0.95 -2.73 -9.35
CA VAL A 151 -0.21 -3.27 -8.63
C VAL A 151 0.30 -3.91 -7.35
N TYR A 152 -0.13 -3.37 -6.23
CA TYR A 152 0.17 -3.90 -4.91
C TYR A 152 -1.10 -4.45 -4.30
N ARG A 153 -1.08 -5.71 -3.88
CA ARG A 153 -2.21 -6.40 -3.25
C ARG A 153 -1.98 -6.50 -1.76
N ILE A 154 -3.04 -6.26 -0.99
CA ILE A 154 -3.07 -6.42 0.45
C ILE A 154 -4.18 -7.39 0.81
N ASP A 155 -3.83 -8.49 1.46
CA ASP A 155 -4.76 -9.41 2.09
C ASP A 155 -4.71 -9.20 3.61
N TYR A 156 -5.86 -9.00 4.18
CA TYR A 156 -6.06 -8.70 5.58
C TYR A 156 -7.06 -9.67 6.17
N ASN A 157 -6.72 -10.24 7.32
CA ASN A 157 -7.66 -10.99 8.12
C ASN A 157 -7.47 -10.69 9.60
N GLU A 158 -8.57 -10.59 10.33
CA GLU A 158 -8.56 -10.26 11.73
C GLU A 158 -9.71 -10.92 12.46
N TYR A 159 -9.43 -11.41 13.66
CA TYR A 159 -10.42 -11.84 14.61
C TYR A 159 -10.10 -11.21 15.97
N THR A 160 -11.05 -10.47 16.51
CA THR A 160 -10.93 -9.75 17.79
C THR A 160 -12.01 -10.15 18.78
N GLY A 161 -12.30 -11.45 18.81
CA GLY A 161 -13.43 -11.96 19.59
C GLY A 161 -14.76 -11.84 18.82
N GLY A 162 -15.79 -12.50 19.30
CA GLY A 162 -17.13 -12.47 18.71
C GLY A 162 -17.41 -13.63 17.74
N ALA A 163 -18.48 -13.51 16.95
CA ALA A 163 -19.00 -14.60 16.14
C ALA A 163 -18.22 -14.83 14.84
N HIS A 164 -17.60 -13.79 14.25
CA HIS A 164 -16.94 -13.85 12.94
C HIS A 164 -15.69 -13.00 12.89
N GLY A 165 -14.70 -13.45 12.10
CA GLY A 165 -13.56 -12.65 11.69
C GLY A 165 -13.88 -11.78 10.48
N VAL A 166 -12.97 -10.84 10.18
CA VAL A 166 -12.99 -9.98 9.00
C VAL A 166 -11.93 -10.47 8.02
N TYR A 167 -12.29 -10.57 6.75
CA TYR A 167 -11.37 -10.85 5.65
C TYR A 167 -11.54 -9.79 4.58
N MET A 168 -10.45 -9.23 4.12
CA MET A 168 -10.48 -8.16 3.11
C MET A 168 -9.28 -8.30 2.17
N THR A 169 -9.52 -8.13 0.87
CA THR A 169 -8.47 -7.93 -0.12
C THR A 169 -8.60 -6.53 -0.71
N SER A 170 -7.51 -5.81 -0.78
CA SER A 170 -7.43 -4.48 -1.37
C SER A 170 -6.31 -4.40 -2.40
N TYR A 171 -6.45 -3.50 -3.36
CA TYR A 171 -5.46 -3.26 -4.40
C TYR A 171 -5.10 -1.78 -4.48
N LEU A 172 -3.80 -1.50 -4.57
CA LEU A 172 -3.28 -0.24 -5.03
C LEU A 172 -2.86 -0.42 -6.50
N ASN A 173 -3.53 0.25 -7.41
CA ASN A 173 -3.12 0.36 -8.80
C ASN A 173 -2.47 1.73 -8.97
N LEU A 174 -1.15 1.79 -9.14
CA LEU A 174 -0.39 3.03 -9.13
C LEU A 174 0.26 3.27 -10.50
N ARG A 175 -0.02 4.43 -11.10
CA ARG A 175 0.74 4.92 -12.24
C ARG A 175 2.06 5.49 -11.74
N LEU A 176 3.17 5.01 -12.28
CA LEU A 176 4.49 5.41 -11.80
C LEU A 176 4.98 6.71 -12.46
N ASP A 177 4.50 7.06 -13.64
CA ASP A 177 4.82 8.32 -14.32
C ASP A 177 4.33 9.57 -13.57
N THR A 178 3.20 9.45 -12.87
CA THR A 178 2.56 10.54 -12.12
C THR A 178 2.46 10.29 -10.63
N LEU A 179 2.85 9.09 -10.16
CA LEU A 179 2.68 8.61 -8.77
C LEU A 179 1.23 8.77 -8.28
N THR A 180 0.25 8.51 -9.16
CA THR A 180 -1.17 8.65 -8.84
C THR A 180 -1.88 7.29 -8.85
N PRO A 181 -2.72 7.00 -7.82
CA PRO A 181 -3.56 5.82 -7.83
C PRO A 181 -4.57 5.87 -8.98
N ILE A 182 -4.73 4.75 -9.68
CA ILE A 182 -5.75 4.57 -10.72
C ILE A 182 -7.07 4.20 -10.04
N ARG A 183 -8.11 4.94 -10.33
CA ARG A 183 -9.47 4.74 -9.83
C ARG A 183 -10.40 4.28 -10.95
N LEU A 184 -11.57 3.79 -10.61
CA LEU A 184 -12.57 3.40 -11.60
C LEU A 184 -12.99 4.56 -12.50
N ASP A 185 -13.05 5.77 -11.96
CA ASP A 185 -13.36 6.99 -12.74
C ASP A 185 -12.28 7.34 -13.78
N ASP A 186 -11.05 6.80 -13.66
CA ASP A 186 -9.99 6.94 -14.66
C ASP A 186 -10.10 5.90 -15.79
N LEU A 187 -10.87 4.83 -15.58
CA LEU A 187 -10.99 3.70 -16.49
C LEU A 187 -12.30 3.70 -17.28
N PHE A 188 -13.35 4.28 -16.74
CA PHE A 188 -14.71 4.24 -17.32
C PHE A 188 -15.17 5.62 -17.75
N VAL A 189 -16.08 5.65 -18.73
CA VAL A 189 -16.73 6.90 -19.18
C VAL A 189 -17.62 7.48 -18.06
N PRO A 190 -17.90 8.79 -18.08
CA PRO A 190 -18.82 9.40 -17.11
C PRO A 190 -20.17 8.66 -17.02
N ASN A 191 -20.70 8.56 -15.82
CA ASN A 191 -21.98 7.86 -15.51
C ASN A 191 -21.97 6.32 -15.70
N TYR A 192 -20.82 5.68 -15.66
CA TYR A 192 -20.69 4.22 -15.82
C TYR A 192 -21.31 3.40 -14.67
N LYS A 193 -21.55 3.99 -13.50
CA LYS A 193 -21.85 3.25 -12.25
C LYS A 193 -23.12 2.40 -12.36
N ASP A 194 -24.20 2.94 -12.91
CA ASP A 194 -25.45 2.20 -13.05
C ASP A 194 -25.29 1.03 -14.03
N ALA A 195 -24.69 1.28 -15.20
CA ALA A 195 -24.45 0.23 -16.19
C ALA A 195 -23.50 -0.87 -15.66
N LEU A 196 -22.46 -0.49 -14.92
CA LEU A 196 -21.55 -1.45 -14.28
C LEU A 196 -22.27 -2.27 -13.20
N THR A 197 -23.11 -1.62 -12.40
CA THR A 197 -23.90 -2.30 -11.36
C THR A 197 -24.84 -3.32 -11.97
N ASP A 198 -25.57 -2.94 -13.02
CA ASP A 198 -26.48 -3.85 -13.74
C ASP A 198 -25.75 -5.05 -14.34
N LEU A 199 -24.55 -4.84 -14.90
CA LEU A 199 -23.73 -5.93 -15.43
C LEU A 199 -23.26 -6.90 -14.33
N LEU A 200 -22.91 -6.39 -13.17
CA LEU A 200 -22.43 -7.21 -12.04
C LEU A 200 -23.57 -8.00 -11.37
N TRP A 201 -24.79 -7.44 -11.32
CA TRP A 201 -25.97 -8.13 -10.75
C TRP A 201 -26.54 -9.21 -11.66
N ASN A 202 -26.32 -9.13 -12.97
CA ASN A 202 -26.87 -10.06 -13.97
C ASN A 202 -25.93 -11.21 -14.33
N GLN A 203 -24.80 -11.38 -13.62
CA GLN A 203 -23.90 -12.52 -13.72
C GLN A 203 -24.20 -13.58 -12.66
#